data_7850545b17f6088dd3c5951ad493837a
#
_entry.id   7850545b17f6088dd3c5951ad493837a
#
_cell.length_a   1.000
_cell.length_b   1.000
_cell.length_c   1.000
_cell.angle_alpha   90.00
_cell.angle_beta   90.00
_cell.angle_gamma   90.00
#
_symmetry.space_group_name_H-M   'P 1'
#
loop_
_entity.id
_entity.type
_entity.pdbx_description
1 polymer ?
#
loop_
_entity_poly.entity_id
_entity_poly.type
_entity_poly.pdbx_seq_one_letter_code
_entity_poly.pdbx_strand_id
1 'polypeptide(L)'
;MIETRKLCKSFEGFRALNNLDVNVPKGAVYGLVGPNGAGKSTLIRHLAGILIPDSGDILIDGQPVFENTEIKSRIAYIPDDIFYYTQATVADMKAFYKGMYPSFDEERYDKLSEVFGMDMKRPVRKFSKGMQKQAAFRIAVSCRPDIILLDEPVDGLDPVMRRNVWSIIMSDVAENGTTVLVSSHNLRELEDVCDHVGIMEQGSMLIERSLDELQSNIVKLQLVLPDGAELPDGLEILGRSSTGKLEQLIVRGKADEVEERIAQISPVYCESIPLNLEEIFIYELGGTGYEVRNIII
;
A
#
# COMPACT_ATOMS: atom_id res chain seq x y z
N MET A 1 -4.16 -13.38 -7.62
CA MET A 1 -2.84 -13.16 -8.25
C MET A 1 -1.70 -13.56 -7.32
N ILE A 2 -1.52 -12.90 -6.17
CA ILE A 2 -0.50 -13.27 -5.17
C ILE A 2 -1.21 -13.86 -3.96
N GLU A 3 -0.73 -14.99 -3.47
CA GLU A 3 -1.32 -15.68 -2.31
C GLU A 3 -0.21 -16.21 -1.39
N THR A 4 -0.35 -15.99 -0.09
CA THR A 4 0.45 -16.69 0.92
C THR A 4 -0.46 -17.52 1.82
N ARG A 5 0.01 -18.70 2.23
CA ARG A 5 -0.74 -19.62 3.08
C ARG A 5 0.09 -20.01 4.28
N LYS A 6 -0.32 -19.55 5.47
CA LYS A 6 0.33 -19.82 6.77
C LYS A 6 1.84 -19.61 6.72
N LEU A 7 2.25 -18.53 6.06
CA LEU A 7 3.66 -18.21 5.84
C LEU A 7 4.35 -17.91 7.17
N CYS A 8 5.43 -18.63 7.45
CA CYS A 8 6.24 -18.41 8.66
C CYS A 8 7.70 -18.17 8.29
N LYS A 9 8.32 -17.24 9.02
CA LYS A 9 9.76 -16.97 8.93
C LYS A 9 10.32 -16.51 10.25
N SER A 10 11.45 -17.10 10.64
CA SER A 10 12.21 -16.68 11.84
C SER A 10 13.66 -16.39 11.48
N PHE A 11 14.27 -15.45 12.18
CA PHE A 11 15.69 -15.11 12.09
C PHE A 11 16.27 -15.10 13.49
N GLU A 12 17.26 -15.94 13.77
CA GLU A 12 17.98 -15.98 15.05
C GLU A 12 17.06 -15.99 16.29
N GLY A 13 15.94 -16.73 16.21
CA GLY A 13 14.94 -16.83 17.28
C GLY A 13 13.85 -15.75 17.27
N PHE A 14 13.98 -14.71 16.46
CA PHE A 14 12.92 -13.72 16.25
C PHE A 14 11.98 -14.16 15.13
N ARG A 15 10.68 -14.26 15.44
CA ARG A 15 9.65 -14.63 14.47
C ARG A 15 9.20 -13.38 13.68
N ALA A 16 9.68 -13.27 12.46
CA ALA A 16 9.40 -12.14 11.58
C ALA A 16 8.06 -12.26 10.83
N LEU A 17 7.64 -13.50 10.51
CA LEU A 17 6.32 -13.81 9.93
C LEU A 17 5.71 -14.97 10.71
N ASN A 18 4.42 -14.85 11.04
CA ASN A 18 3.71 -15.80 11.90
C ASN A 18 2.36 -16.20 11.32
N ASN A 19 2.30 -17.35 10.65
CA ASN A 19 1.11 -17.88 9.99
C ASN A 19 0.40 -16.82 9.12
N LEU A 20 1.19 -16.10 8.31
CA LEU A 20 0.71 -14.98 7.53
C LEU A 20 -0.02 -15.46 6.27
N ASP A 21 -1.29 -15.13 6.19
CA ASP A 21 -2.12 -15.28 5.00
C ASP A 21 -2.30 -13.90 4.34
N VAL A 22 -2.07 -13.80 3.03
CA VAL A 22 -2.24 -12.58 2.22
C VAL A 22 -2.84 -12.97 0.89
N ASN A 23 -3.80 -12.20 0.41
CA ASN A 23 -4.41 -12.40 -0.88
C ASN A 23 -4.50 -11.09 -1.68
N VAL A 24 -3.62 -10.93 -2.68
CA VAL A 24 -3.62 -9.76 -3.56
C VAL A 24 -4.34 -10.10 -4.87
N PRO A 25 -5.47 -9.44 -5.17
CA PRO A 25 -6.18 -9.62 -6.43
C PRO A 25 -5.33 -9.21 -7.64
N LYS A 26 -5.64 -9.76 -8.81
CA LYS A 26 -4.99 -9.36 -10.06
C LYS A 26 -5.41 -7.94 -10.45
N GLY A 27 -4.44 -7.12 -10.86
CA GLY A 27 -4.69 -5.74 -11.26
C GLY A 27 -4.99 -4.79 -10.10
N ALA A 28 -4.81 -5.23 -8.86
CA ALA A 28 -5.01 -4.43 -7.67
C ALA A 28 -3.75 -3.64 -7.29
N VAL A 29 -3.95 -2.50 -6.63
CA VAL A 29 -2.92 -1.78 -5.88
C VAL A 29 -3.12 -2.08 -4.40
N TYR A 30 -2.30 -2.97 -3.87
CA TYR A 30 -2.39 -3.45 -2.50
C TYR A 30 -1.40 -2.71 -1.59
N GLY A 31 -1.92 -1.96 -0.62
CA GLY A 31 -1.15 -1.27 0.42
C GLY A 31 -0.88 -2.17 1.62
N LEU A 32 0.39 -2.45 1.89
CA LEU A 32 0.83 -3.20 3.07
C LEU A 32 1.32 -2.23 4.13
N VAL A 33 0.54 -2.04 5.18
CA VAL A 33 0.82 -1.05 6.23
C VAL A 33 1.22 -1.71 7.53
N GLY A 34 2.03 -1.02 8.32
CA GLY A 34 2.41 -1.45 9.65
C GLY A 34 3.67 -0.75 10.16
N PRO A 35 3.91 -0.78 11.47
CA PRO A 35 5.09 -0.16 12.06
C PRO A 35 6.38 -0.80 11.58
N ASN A 36 7.49 -0.13 11.85
CA ASN A 36 8.81 -0.70 11.61
C ASN A 36 8.98 -2.00 12.40
N GLY A 37 9.47 -3.05 11.73
CA GLY A 37 9.59 -4.38 12.32
C GLY A 37 8.31 -5.25 12.25
N ALA A 38 7.21 -4.77 11.65
CA ALA A 38 5.98 -5.56 11.48
C ALA A 38 6.13 -6.78 10.55
N GLY A 39 7.20 -6.86 9.75
CA GLY A 39 7.45 -7.96 8.82
C GLY A 39 7.22 -7.63 7.35
N LYS A 40 6.85 -6.39 7.00
CA LYS A 40 6.52 -5.95 5.63
C LYS A 40 7.62 -6.28 4.62
N SER A 41 8.84 -5.79 4.83
CA SER A 41 9.99 -6.06 3.94
C SER A 41 10.34 -7.54 3.90
N THR A 42 10.12 -8.27 4.99
CA THR A 42 10.32 -9.73 5.02
C THR A 42 9.33 -10.43 4.11
N LEU A 43 8.05 -10.07 4.16
CA LEU A 43 7.04 -10.59 3.25
C LEU A 43 7.39 -10.27 1.80
N ILE A 44 7.69 -9.01 1.47
CA ILE A 44 8.03 -8.59 0.10
C ILE A 44 9.23 -9.38 -0.46
N ARG A 45 10.26 -9.62 0.35
CA ARG A 45 11.42 -10.42 -0.06
C ARG A 45 11.07 -11.90 -0.32
N HIS A 46 10.09 -12.45 0.39
CA HIS A 46 9.55 -13.78 0.10
C HIS A 46 8.76 -13.79 -1.22
N LEU A 47 7.91 -12.78 -1.45
CA LEU A 47 7.16 -12.61 -2.71
C LEU A 47 8.09 -12.42 -3.91
N ALA A 48 9.23 -11.75 -3.73
CA ALA A 48 10.28 -11.62 -4.74
C ALA A 48 11.12 -12.90 -4.93
N GLY A 49 10.88 -13.95 -4.13
CA GLY A 49 11.63 -15.21 -4.15
C GLY A 49 13.10 -15.07 -3.72
N ILE A 50 13.41 -14.07 -2.89
CA ILE A 50 14.74 -13.83 -2.30
C ILE A 50 14.93 -14.66 -1.03
N LEU A 51 13.86 -14.79 -0.23
CA LEU A 51 13.88 -15.55 1.00
C LEU A 51 13.08 -16.85 0.85
N ILE A 52 13.56 -17.91 1.51
CA ILE A 52 12.85 -19.17 1.62
C ILE A 52 12.05 -19.16 2.95
N PRO A 53 10.77 -19.50 2.93
CA PRO A 53 9.98 -19.62 4.16
C PRO A 53 10.45 -20.80 5.01
N ASP A 54 10.22 -20.72 6.32
CA ASP A 54 10.45 -21.85 7.23
C ASP A 54 9.28 -22.84 7.14
N SER A 55 8.06 -22.34 6.85
CA SER A 55 6.86 -23.12 6.53
C SER A 55 5.81 -22.25 5.82
N GLY A 56 4.82 -22.90 5.23
CA GLY A 56 3.77 -22.26 4.44
C GLY A 56 4.15 -22.10 2.97
N ASP A 57 3.21 -21.58 2.17
CA ASP A 57 3.35 -21.48 0.74
C ASP A 57 3.28 -20.04 0.25
N ILE A 58 3.95 -19.77 -0.87
CA ILE A 58 3.89 -18.49 -1.59
C ILE A 58 3.60 -18.82 -3.04
N LEU A 59 2.45 -18.36 -3.51
CA LEU A 59 1.94 -18.65 -4.84
C LEU A 59 1.68 -17.36 -5.63
N ILE A 60 2.08 -17.37 -6.89
CA ILE A 60 1.68 -16.35 -7.88
C ILE A 60 1.00 -17.09 -9.04
N ASP A 61 -0.26 -16.71 -9.31
CA ASP A 61 -1.13 -17.41 -10.25
C ASP A 61 -1.19 -18.94 -9.99
N GLY A 62 -1.18 -19.33 -8.70
CA GLY A 62 -1.20 -20.72 -8.26
C GLY A 62 0.12 -21.47 -8.39
N GLN A 63 1.20 -20.81 -8.81
CA GLN A 63 2.52 -21.41 -8.96
C GLN A 63 3.48 -20.94 -7.87
N PRO A 64 4.38 -21.82 -7.34
CA PRO A 64 5.36 -21.41 -6.35
C PRO A 64 6.37 -20.42 -6.94
N VAL A 65 6.77 -19.45 -6.12
CA VAL A 65 7.71 -18.38 -6.53
C VAL A 65 9.17 -18.82 -6.42
N PHE A 66 9.49 -19.61 -5.39
CA PHE A 66 10.87 -19.99 -5.12
C PHE A 66 11.45 -20.85 -6.27
N GLU A 67 12.64 -20.48 -6.77
CA GLU A 67 13.34 -21.09 -7.92
C GLU A 67 12.52 -21.16 -9.23
N ASN A 68 11.45 -20.41 -9.34
CA ASN A 68 10.64 -20.31 -10.54
C ASN A 68 11.05 -19.08 -11.37
N THR A 69 11.91 -19.29 -12.36
CA THR A 69 12.43 -18.22 -13.22
C THR A 69 11.35 -17.58 -14.10
N GLU A 70 10.33 -18.35 -14.49
CA GLU A 70 9.21 -17.84 -15.27
C GLU A 70 8.41 -16.81 -14.45
N ILE A 71 8.03 -17.16 -13.22
CA ILE A 71 7.35 -16.23 -12.32
C ILE A 71 8.22 -15.03 -11.99
N LYS A 72 9.51 -15.25 -11.67
CA LYS A 72 10.43 -14.15 -11.33
C LYS A 72 10.66 -13.17 -12.48
N SER A 73 10.62 -13.62 -13.73
CA SER A 73 10.74 -12.73 -14.89
C SER A 73 9.56 -11.77 -15.07
N ARG A 74 8.44 -12.03 -14.40
CA ARG A 74 7.22 -11.22 -14.40
C ARG A 74 7.16 -10.22 -13.24
N ILE A 75 8.14 -10.28 -12.32
CA ILE A 75 8.18 -9.46 -11.10
C ILE A 75 9.24 -8.38 -11.23
N ALA A 76 8.88 -7.13 -10.96
CA ALA A 76 9.84 -6.07 -10.64
C ALA A 76 9.80 -5.81 -9.13
N TYR A 77 10.97 -5.78 -8.50
CA TYR A 77 11.11 -5.50 -7.07
C TYR A 77 11.99 -4.27 -6.86
N ILE A 78 11.47 -3.30 -6.12
CA ILE A 78 12.21 -2.10 -5.69
C ILE A 78 12.30 -2.12 -4.17
N PRO A 79 13.46 -2.46 -3.60
CA PRO A 79 13.67 -2.44 -2.15
C PRO A 79 13.84 -1.02 -1.62
N ASP A 80 13.66 -0.83 -0.31
CA ASP A 80 13.95 0.45 0.35
C ASP A 80 15.44 0.79 0.25
N ASP A 81 16.32 -0.14 0.62
CA ASP A 81 17.76 -0.02 0.40
C ASP A 81 18.17 -0.68 -0.91
N ILE A 82 18.45 0.16 -1.92
CA ILE A 82 18.77 -0.30 -3.25
C ILE A 82 20.26 -0.64 -3.34
N PHE A 83 20.55 -1.89 -3.69
CA PHE A 83 21.92 -2.34 -3.93
C PHE A 83 22.31 -2.14 -5.40
N TYR A 84 23.46 -1.51 -5.61
CA TYR A 84 24.09 -1.39 -6.92
C TYR A 84 25.51 -1.93 -6.89
N TYR A 85 25.97 -2.48 -8.01
CA TYR A 85 27.36 -2.84 -8.16
C TYR A 85 28.26 -1.61 -7.98
N THR A 86 29.41 -1.80 -7.34
CA THR A 86 30.39 -0.73 -7.14
C THR A 86 30.77 -0.15 -8.50
N GLN A 87 30.70 1.18 -8.67
CA GLN A 87 30.97 1.90 -9.92
C GLN A 87 29.95 1.72 -11.06
N ALA A 88 28.90 0.90 -10.92
CA ALA A 88 27.89 0.79 -11.95
C ALA A 88 27.20 2.15 -12.20
N THR A 89 27.13 2.52 -13.46
CA THR A 89 26.37 3.68 -13.94
C THR A 89 24.91 3.31 -14.19
N VAL A 90 24.06 4.31 -14.39
CA VAL A 90 22.67 4.05 -14.80
C VAL A 90 22.60 3.31 -16.14
N ALA A 91 23.52 3.62 -17.06
CA ALA A 91 23.62 2.93 -18.34
C ALA A 91 24.00 1.45 -18.19
N ASP A 92 24.92 1.13 -17.26
CA ASP A 92 25.29 -0.26 -16.98
C ASP A 92 24.11 -1.03 -16.38
N MET A 93 23.35 -0.41 -15.44
CA MET A 93 22.17 -1.02 -14.86
C MET A 93 21.05 -1.22 -15.90
N LYS A 94 20.81 -0.23 -16.80
CA LYS A 94 19.89 -0.39 -17.94
C LYS A 94 20.27 -1.62 -18.77
N ALA A 95 21.54 -1.72 -19.16
CA ALA A 95 22.04 -2.82 -19.99
C ALA A 95 21.86 -4.19 -19.29
N PHE A 96 22.14 -4.24 -17.98
CA PHE A 96 21.97 -5.45 -17.16
C PHE A 96 20.51 -5.91 -17.14
N TYR A 97 19.57 -5.02 -16.81
CA TYR A 97 18.15 -5.36 -16.76
C TYR A 97 17.57 -5.71 -18.15
N LYS A 98 17.97 -4.98 -19.20
CA LYS A 98 17.61 -5.34 -20.58
C LYS A 98 18.06 -6.75 -20.97
N GLY A 99 19.23 -7.19 -20.48
CA GLY A 99 19.72 -8.54 -20.72
C GLY A 99 18.96 -9.62 -19.93
N MET A 100 18.39 -9.26 -18.78
CA MET A 100 17.65 -10.20 -17.91
C MET A 100 16.17 -10.27 -18.19
N TYR A 101 15.55 -9.17 -18.64
CA TYR A 101 14.11 -9.08 -18.87
C TYR A 101 13.82 -8.99 -20.37
N PRO A 102 13.33 -10.07 -21.02
CA PRO A 102 13.00 -10.05 -22.45
C PRO A 102 11.92 -9.02 -22.82
N SER A 103 11.07 -8.65 -21.84
CA SER A 103 10.01 -7.65 -21.97
C SER A 103 10.48 -6.21 -21.83
N PHE A 104 11.80 -5.95 -21.69
CA PHE A 104 12.32 -4.61 -21.49
C PHE A 104 12.00 -3.68 -22.65
N ASP A 105 11.25 -2.62 -22.37
CA ASP A 105 10.78 -1.63 -23.34
C ASP A 105 11.73 -0.42 -23.37
N GLU A 106 12.59 -0.36 -24.41
CA GLU A 106 13.54 0.75 -24.56
C GLU A 106 12.87 2.08 -24.88
N GLU A 107 11.80 2.07 -25.68
CA GLU A 107 11.08 3.29 -26.03
C GLU A 107 10.46 3.92 -24.77
N ARG A 108 9.83 3.09 -23.93
CA ARG A 108 9.32 3.52 -22.63
C ARG A 108 10.43 4.05 -21.73
N TYR A 109 11.54 3.32 -21.64
CA TYR A 109 12.69 3.75 -20.86
C TYR A 109 13.18 5.14 -21.26
N ASP A 110 13.26 5.40 -22.58
CA ASP A 110 13.71 6.68 -23.10
C ASP A 110 12.69 7.79 -22.87
N LYS A 111 11.39 7.55 -23.04
CA LYS A 111 10.30 8.49 -22.68
C LYS A 111 10.31 8.88 -21.20
N LEU A 112 10.57 7.93 -20.31
CA LEU A 112 10.68 8.20 -18.88
C LEU A 112 11.87 9.08 -18.51
N SER A 113 12.80 9.38 -19.44
CA SER A 113 13.87 10.35 -19.21
C SER A 113 13.37 11.77 -19.03
N GLU A 114 12.19 12.10 -19.55
CA GLU A 114 11.54 13.40 -19.35
C GLU A 114 11.12 13.62 -17.90
N VAL A 115 10.74 12.54 -17.21
CA VAL A 115 10.34 12.55 -15.80
C VAL A 115 11.53 12.31 -14.88
N PHE A 116 12.34 11.29 -15.19
CA PHE A 116 13.48 10.85 -14.40
C PHE A 116 14.80 11.23 -15.09
N GLY A 117 15.00 12.53 -15.30
CA GLY A 117 16.24 13.05 -15.91
C GLY A 117 17.45 12.84 -14.99
N MET A 118 18.47 12.10 -15.48
CA MET A 118 19.68 11.83 -14.73
C MET A 118 20.89 11.61 -15.62
N ASP A 119 22.08 11.85 -15.08
CA ASP A 119 23.33 11.57 -15.79
C ASP A 119 23.57 10.06 -15.89
N MET A 120 23.42 9.53 -17.09
CA MET A 120 23.54 8.09 -17.39
C MET A 120 24.93 7.53 -17.17
N LYS A 121 25.97 8.39 -17.17
CA LYS A 121 27.39 8.00 -17.03
C LYS A 121 27.87 8.09 -15.58
N ARG A 122 27.09 8.71 -14.70
CA ARG A 122 27.47 8.86 -13.29
C ARG A 122 27.22 7.55 -12.55
N PRO A 123 28.15 7.08 -11.70
CA PRO A 123 27.93 5.94 -10.82
C PRO A 123 26.70 6.14 -9.92
N VAL A 124 25.79 5.14 -9.88
CA VAL A 124 24.51 5.27 -9.16
C VAL A 124 24.73 5.53 -7.67
N ARG A 125 25.76 4.95 -7.07
CA ARG A 125 26.11 5.18 -5.65
C ARG A 125 26.44 6.63 -5.30
N LYS A 126 26.77 7.47 -6.29
CA LYS A 126 27.03 8.90 -6.09
C LYS A 126 25.76 9.76 -6.16
N PHE A 127 24.63 9.17 -6.43
CA PHE A 127 23.34 9.84 -6.39
C PHE A 127 22.81 9.95 -4.94
N SER A 128 21.93 10.91 -4.69
CA SER A 128 21.13 10.91 -3.46
C SER A 128 20.22 9.67 -3.40
N LYS A 129 19.76 9.27 -2.21
CA LYS A 129 18.84 8.14 -2.07
C LYS A 129 17.61 8.28 -2.99
N GLY A 130 16.99 9.47 -3.03
CA GLY A 130 15.88 9.74 -3.93
C GLY A 130 16.21 9.55 -5.41
N MET A 131 17.38 10.03 -5.87
CA MET A 131 17.80 9.81 -7.25
C MET A 131 18.11 8.33 -7.55
N GLN A 132 18.61 7.58 -6.57
CA GLN A 132 18.81 6.13 -6.71
C GLN A 132 17.48 5.41 -6.87
N LYS A 133 16.44 5.78 -6.07
CA LYS A 133 15.07 5.27 -6.20
C LYS A 133 14.48 5.61 -7.58
N GLN A 134 14.67 6.84 -8.06
CA GLN A 134 14.23 7.22 -9.41
C GLN A 134 14.89 6.38 -10.52
N ALA A 135 16.19 6.10 -10.42
CA ALA A 135 16.89 5.24 -11.37
C ALA A 135 16.35 3.81 -11.35
N ALA A 136 16.16 3.24 -10.15
CA ALA A 136 15.60 1.91 -9.98
C ALA A 136 14.18 1.83 -10.53
N PHE A 137 13.34 2.82 -10.21
CA PHE A 137 11.97 2.89 -10.65
C PHE A 137 11.87 2.95 -12.18
N ARG A 138 12.62 3.86 -12.82
CA ARG A 138 12.68 3.98 -14.28
C ARG A 138 13.03 2.65 -14.96
N ILE A 139 14.03 1.95 -14.44
CA ILE A 139 14.45 0.65 -14.96
C ILE A 139 13.36 -0.41 -14.74
N ALA A 140 12.84 -0.51 -13.53
CA ALA A 140 11.87 -1.54 -13.14
C ALA A 140 10.59 -1.48 -13.94
N VAL A 141 9.98 -0.30 -14.11
CA VAL A 141 8.73 -0.14 -14.90
C VAL A 141 8.96 -0.33 -16.40
N SER A 142 10.21 -0.13 -16.87
CA SER A 142 10.56 -0.40 -18.27
C SER A 142 10.71 -1.89 -18.57
N CYS A 143 10.80 -2.73 -17.55
CA CYS A 143 10.75 -4.19 -17.73
C CYS A 143 9.34 -4.71 -18.07
N ARG A 144 8.30 -3.87 -18.07
CA ARG A 144 6.89 -4.27 -18.31
C ARG A 144 6.48 -5.45 -17.43
N PRO A 145 6.62 -5.37 -16.12
CA PRO A 145 6.30 -6.46 -15.23
C PRO A 145 4.79 -6.65 -15.08
N ASP A 146 4.34 -7.89 -14.83
CA ASP A 146 2.96 -8.16 -14.43
C ASP A 146 2.73 -7.81 -12.95
N ILE A 147 3.81 -7.84 -12.16
CA ILE A 147 3.79 -7.59 -10.72
C ILE A 147 4.89 -6.60 -10.35
N ILE A 148 4.52 -5.57 -9.60
CA ILE A 148 5.47 -4.62 -9.01
C ILE A 148 5.42 -4.74 -7.49
N LEU A 149 6.56 -5.08 -6.88
CA LEU A 149 6.74 -5.13 -5.43
C LEU A 149 7.57 -3.93 -4.98
N LEU A 150 7.02 -3.11 -4.13
CA LEU A 150 7.61 -1.84 -3.69
C LEU A 150 7.77 -1.82 -2.17
N ASP A 151 9.00 -1.67 -1.71
CA ASP A 151 9.29 -1.55 -0.28
C ASP A 151 9.65 -0.09 0.05
N GLU A 152 8.73 0.64 0.71
CA GLU A 152 8.85 2.07 1.05
C GLU A 152 9.29 2.95 -0.14
N PRO A 153 8.61 2.89 -1.32
CA PRO A 153 9.14 3.41 -2.58
C PRO A 153 9.26 4.93 -2.64
N VAL A 154 8.44 5.65 -1.89
CA VAL A 154 8.35 7.12 -1.96
C VAL A 154 9.14 7.82 -0.87
N ASP A 155 9.74 7.08 0.05
CA ASP A 155 10.62 7.63 1.07
C ASP A 155 11.83 8.34 0.47
N GLY A 156 12.05 9.59 0.90
CA GLY A 156 13.15 10.42 0.41
C GLY A 156 12.92 11.04 -0.98
N LEU A 157 11.74 10.89 -1.57
CA LEU A 157 11.32 11.61 -2.76
C LEU A 157 10.63 12.93 -2.41
N ASP A 158 10.88 13.96 -3.22
CA ASP A 158 10.11 15.20 -3.12
C ASP A 158 8.65 14.99 -3.57
N PRO A 159 7.71 15.89 -3.19
CA PRO A 159 6.28 15.73 -3.49
C PRO A 159 5.95 15.63 -4.98
N VAL A 160 6.69 16.31 -5.86
CA VAL A 160 6.46 16.27 -7.32
C VAL A 160 6.86 14.89 -7.85
N MET A 161 8.03 14.41 -7.45
CA MET A 161 8.53 13.10 -7.88
C MET A 161 7.67 11.96 -7.35
N ARG A 162 7.19 12.05 -6.10
CA ARG A 162 6.24 11.09 -5.50
C ARG A 162 4.97 10.99 -6.36
N ARG A 163 4.38 12.12 -6.75
CA ARG A 163 3.20 12.16 -7.64
C ARG A 163 3.47 11.53 -8.99
N ASN A 164 4.63 11.80 -9.59
CA ASN A 164 5.00 11.22 -10.88
C ASN A 164 5.14 9.69 -10.79
N VAL A 165 5.76 9.17 -9.72
CA VAL A 165 5.87 7.72 -9.47
C VAL A 165 4.49 7.08 -9.40
N TRP A 166 3.58 7.64 -8.61
CA TRP A 166 2.21 7.11 -8.51
C TRP A 166 1.44 7.19 -9.83
N SER A 167 1.57 8.29 -10.57
CA SER A 167 0.93 8.43 -11.88
C SER A 167 1.37 7.34 -12.86
N ILE A 168 2.66 7.00 -12.88
CA ILE A 168 3.20 5.94 -13.74
C ILE A 168 2.68 4.56 -13.31
N ILE A 169 2.65 4.28 -12.00
CA ILE A 169 2.11 3.03 -11.46
C ILE A 169 0.63 2.89 -11.83
N MET A 170 -0.18 3.92 -11.60
CA MET A 170 -1.61 3.89 -11.90
C MET A 170 -1.90 3.71 -13.39
N SER A 171 -1.08 4.30 -14.27
CA SER A 171 -1.16 4.05 -15.72
C SER A 171 -0.88 2.58 -16.05
N ASP A 172 0.14 1.97 -15.42
CA ASP A 172 0.46 0.54 -15.64
C ASP A 172 -0.67 -0.38 -15.13
N VAL A 173 -1.26 -0.05 -14.01
CA VAL A 173 -2.43 -0.80 -13.47
C VAL A 173 -3.61 -0.69 -14.44
N ALA A 174 -3.94 0.53 -14.88
CA ALA A 174 -5.11 0.77 -15.73
C ALA A 174 -4.95 0.21 -17.16
N GLU A 175 -3.77 0.34 -17.76
CA GLU A 175 -3.54 -0.02 -19.16
C GLU A 175 -3.09 -1.48 -19.33
N ASN A 176 -2.31 -2.01 -18.40
CA ASN A 176 -1.68 -3.33 -18.52
C ASN A 176 -2.24 -4.36 -17.52
N GLY A 177 -3.09 -3.96 -16.58
CA GLY A 177 -3.57 -4.83 -15.51
C GLY A 177 -2.46 -5.27 -14.56
N THR A 178 -1.41 -4.45 -14.41
CA THR A 178 -0.30 -4.71 -13.50
C THR A 178 -0.79 -4.79 -12.05
N THR A 179 -0.34 -5.79 -11.32
CA THR A 179 -0.64 -5.94 -9.89
C THR A 179 0.47 -5.30 -9.08
N VAL A 180 0.12 -4.46 -8.13
CA VAL A 180 1.09 -3.72 -7.31
C VAL A 180 0.92 -4.07 -5.84
N LEU A 181 2.01 -4.42 -5.16
CA LEU A 181 2.06 -4.47 -3.71
C LEU A 181 3.07 -3.46 -3.21
N VAL A 182 2.62 -2.55 -2.38
CA VAL A 182 3.44 -1.47 -1.84
C VAL A 182 3.42 -1.47 -0.32
N SER A 183 4.59 -1.48 0.32
CA SER A 183 4.68 -1.26 1.76
C SER A 183 4.82 0.23 2.09
N SER A 184 4.18 0.65 3.14
CA SER A 184 4.41 1.94 3.80
C SER A 184 4.20 1.83 5.30
N HIS A 185 4.88 2.70 6.06
CA HIS A 185 4.57 2.93 7.47
C HIS A 185 3.58 4.09 7.65
N ASN A 186 3.16 4.75 6.56
CA ASN A 186 2.27 5.90 6.55
C ASN A 186 1.03 5.62 5.67
N LEU A 187 -0.13 5.53 6.31
CA LEU A 187 -1.42 5.29 5.66
C LEU A 187 -1.80 6.37 4.63
N ARG A 188 -1.48 7.63 4.92
CA ARG A 188 -1.82 8.77 4.04
C ARG A 188 -1.18 8.67 2.66
N GLU A 189 -0.02 8.02 2.58
CA GLU A 189 0.69 7.85 1.30
C GLU A 189 -0.03 6.90 0.35
N LEU A 190 -0.86 6.01 0.90
CA LEU A 190 -1.54 4.94 0.21
C LEU A 190 -3.02 5.23 -0.06
N GLU A 191 -3.60 6.21 0.65
CA GLU A 191 -5.02 6.53 0.61
C GLU A 191 -5.56 6.81 -0.80
N ASP A 192 -4.79 7.56 -1.59
CA ASP A 192 -5.21 7.98 -2.93
C ASP A 192 -4.88 6.96 -4.03
N VAL A 193 -4.17 5.88 -3.70
CA VAL A 193 -3.59 4.99 -4.73
C VAL A 193 -3.95 3.53 -4.56
N CYS A 194 -4.27 3.08 -3.34
CA CYS A 194 -4.61 1.69 -3.08
C CYS A 194 -6.10 1.42 -3.25
N ASP A 195 -6.45 0.22 -3.68
CA ASP A 195 -7.81 -0.33 -3.69
C ASP A 195 -7.99 -1.42 -2.61
N HIS A 196 -6.89 -1.98 -2.12
CA HIS A 196 -6.85 -2.97 -1.04
C HIS A 196 -5.80 -2.59 -0.01
N VAL A 197 -6.06 -2.87 1.25
CA VAL A 197 -5.11 -2.61 2.34
C VAL A 197 -5.02 -3.80 3.28
N GLY A 198 -3.77 -4.15 3.63
CA GLY A 198 -3.43 -5.09 4.69
C GLY A 198 -2.65 -4.40 5.79
N ILE A 199 -3.07 -4.56 7.04
CA ILE A 199 -2.32 -4.08 8.20
C ILE A 199 -1.59 -5.22 8.85
N MET A 200 -0.28 -5.08 8.94
CA MET A 200 0.60 -6.04 9.61
C MET A 200 1.11 -5.52 10.94
N GLU A 201 1.13 -6.41 11.92
CA GLU A 201 1.82 -6.22 13.19
C GLU A 201 2.45 -7.52 13.67
N GLN A 202 3.67 -7.41 14.19
CA GLN A 202 4.41 -8.55 14.79
C GLN A 202 4.38 -9.82 13.92
N GLY A 203 4.51 -9.65 12.60
CA GLY A 203 4.55 -10.73 11.62
C GLY A 203 3.20 -11.36 11.26
N SER A 204 2.08 -10.81 11.73
CA SER A 204 0.73 -11.30 11.48
C SER A 204 -0.11 -10.24 10.77
N MET A 205 -1.13 -10.66 10.01
CA MET A 205 -2.12 -9.77 9.42
C MET A 205 -3.22 -9.49 10.45
N LEU A 206 -3.45 -8.22 10.75
CA LEU A 206 -4.54 -7.78 11.63
C LEU A 206 -5.83 -7.56 10.85
N ILE A 207 -5.74 -6.87 9.73
CA ILE A 207 -6.85 -6.55 8.84
C ILE A 207 -6.38 -6.71 7.40
N GLU A 208 -7.24 -7.29 6.57
CA GLU A 208 -7.09 -7.33 5.11
C GLU A 208 -8.46 -7.11 4.48
N ARG A 209 -8.64 -5.97 3.77
CA ARG A 209 -9.92 -5.55 3.19
C ARG A 209 -9.70 -4.70 1.93
N SER A 210 -10.72 -4.64 1.07
CA SER A 210 -10.81 -3.59 0.06
C SER A 210 -11.17 -2.25 0.72
N LEU A 211 -10.77 -1.14 0.10
CA LEU A 211 -11.14 0.19 0.59
C LEU A 211 -12.63 0.42 0.51
N ASP A 212 -13.28 -0.09 -0.53
CA ASP A 212 -14.74 -0.01 -0.68
C ASP A 212 -15.48 -0.68 0.49
N GLU A 213 -15.01 -1.87 0.93
CA GLU A 213 -15.59 -2.54 2.10
C GLU A 213 -15.38 -1.74 3.39
N LEU A 214 -14.19 -1.15 3.56
CA LEU A 214 -13.88 -0.34 4.73
C LEU A 214 -14.72 0.94 4.79
N GLN A 215 -14.86 1.62 3.65
CA GLN A 215 -15.61 2.87 3.53
C GLN A 215 -17.13 2.65 3.59
N SER A 216 -17.64 1.50 3.17
CA SER A 216 -19.08 1.23 3.14
C SER A 216 -19.70 0.95 4.50
N ASN A 217 -18.91 0.63 5.52
CA ASN A 217 -19.39 0.19 6.83
C ASN A 217 -19.28 1.24 7.95
N ILE A 218 -18.68 2.40 7.66
CA ILE A 218 -18.51 3.49 8.62
C ILE A 218 -18.85 4.82 7.94
N VAL A 219 -19.68 5.61 8.57
CA VAL A 219 -20.12 6.92 8.07
C VAL A 219 -19.66 8.01 9.03
N LYS A 220 -19.05 9.07 8.50
CA LYS A 220 -18.73 10.28 9.22
C LYS A 220 -19.70 11.37 8.85
N LEU A 221 -20.45 11.88 9.83
CA LEU A 221 -21.43 12.92 9.65
C LEU A 221 -21.00 14.19 10.38
N GLN A 222 -21.18 15.32 9.74
CA GLN A 222 -21.23 16.62 10.42
C GLN A 222 -22.65 17.10 10.48
N LEU A 223 -23.15 17.42 11.67
CA LEU A 223 -24.53 17.84 11.86
C LEU A 223 -24.68 18.90 12.92
N VAL A 224 -25.78 19.68 12.78
CA VAL A 224 -26.26 20.62 13.79
C VAL A 224 -27.68 20.19 14.16
N LEU A 225 -27.85 19.82 15.42
CA LEU A 225 -29.16 19.41 15.93
C LEU A 225 -30.02 20.66 16.23
N PRO A 226 -31.36 20.56 16.08
CA PRO A 226 -32.28 21.54 16.64
C PRO A 226 -32.12 21.63 18.16
N ASP A 227 -32.41 22.79 18.73
CA ASP A 227 -32.31 22.99 20.18
C ASP A 227 -33.21 21.98 20.95
N GLY A 228 -32.59 21.19 21.81
CA GLY A 228 -33.27 20.14 22.59
C GLY A 228 -33.53 18.80 21.87
N ALA A 229 -33.06 18.64 20.64
CA ALA A 229 -33.16 17.34 19.96
C ALA A 229 -32.02 16.40 20.42
N GLU A 230 -32.34 15.14 20.53
CA GLU A 230 -31.43 14.04 20.82
C GLU A 230 -31.20 13.18 19.58
N LEU A 231 -30.07 12.49 19.52
CA LEU A 231 -29.76 11.55 18.43
C LEU A 231 -30.74 10.37 18.47
N PRO A 232 -31.10 9.80 17.29
CA PRO A 232 -31.98 8.63 17.23
C PRO A 232 -31.38 7.44 17.96
N ASP A 233 -32.24 6.68 18.62
CA ASP A 233 -31.84 5.41 19.25
C ASP A 233 -31.35 4.38 18.20
N GLY A 234 -30.42 3.51 18.62
CA GLY A 234 -29.97 2.38 17.82
C GLY A 234 -28.91 2.72 16.78
N LEU A 235 -28.30 3.91 16.84
CA LEU A 235 -27.06 4.21 16.12
C LEU A 235 -25.87 3.64 16.89
N GLU A 236 -25.04 2.85 16.23
CA GLU A 236 -23.75 2.41 16.79
C GLU A 236 -22.71 3.51 16.61
N ILE A 237 -22.63 4.43 17.58
CA ILE A 237 -21.73 5.57 17.55
C ILE A 237 -20.34 5.10 17.98
N LEU A 238 -19.38 5.13 17.04
CA LEU A 238 -17.97 4.79 17.26
C LEU A 238 -17.18 5.99 17.80
N GLY A 239 -17.57 7.21 17.43
CA GLY A 239 -16.94 8.44 17.87
C GLY A 239 -17.88 9.62 17.80
N ARG A 240 -17.74 10.57 18.74
CA ARG A 240 -18.47 11.83 18.80
C ARG A 240 -17.55 12.95 19.25
N SER A 241 -17.57 14.05 18.51
CA SER A 241 -16.89 15.27 18.89
C SER A 241 -17.77 16.48 18.58
N SER A 242 -17.55 17.60 19.23
CA SER A 242 -18.32 18.83 19.00
C SER A 242 -17.44 20.07 18.99
N THR A 243 -17.76 20.98 18.08
CA THR A 243 -17.15 22.32 18.01
C THR A 243 -18.29 23.34 17.95
N GLY A 244 -18.59 23.93 19.09
CA GLY A 244 -19.77 24.82 19.25
C GLY A 244 -21.08 24.03 19.08
N LYS A 245 -21.92 24.40 18.09
CA LYS A 245 -23.16 23.70 17.76
C LYS A 245 -22.95 22.59 16.69
N LEU A 246 -21.78 22.53 16.04
CA LEU A 246 -21.46 21.53 15.05
C LEU A 246 -21.00 20.25 15.75
N GLU A 247 -21.72 19.17 15.56
CA GLU A 247 -21.34 17.83 16.01
C GLU A 247 -20.77 17.02 14.86
N GLN A 248 -19.76 16.26 15.16
CA GLN A 248 -19.20 15.27 14.27
C GLN A 248 -19.43 13.89 14.86
N LEU A 249 -20.11 13.05 14.11
CA LEU A 249 -20.40 11.67 14.49
C LEU A 249 -19.69 10.72 13.55
N ILE A 250 -19.21 9.62 14.11
CA ILE A 250 -18.73 8.47 13.35
C ILE A 250 -19.59 7.31 13.77
N VAL A 251 -20.29 6.74 12.80
CA VAL A 251 -21.36 5.75 13.04
C VAL A 251 -21.05 4.52 12.22
N ARG A 252 -21.18 3.35 12.82
CA ARG A 252 -21.11 2.08 12.10
C ARG A 252 -22.43 1.83 11.39
N GLY A 253 -22.37 1.54 10.09
CA GLY A 253 -23.53 1.27 9.26
C GLY A 253 -23.35 1.77 7.83
N LYS A 254 -24.30 1.44 6.98
CA LYS A 254 -24.35 1.95 5.60
C LYS A 254 -24.81 3.40 5.59
N ALA A 255 -24.24 4.20 4.68
CA ALA A 255 -24.55 5.63 4.58
C ALA A 255 -26.04 5.90 4.48
N ASP A 256 -26.74 5.23 3.54
CA ASP A 256 -28.17 5.42 3.31
C ASP A 256 -29.01 5.17 4.58
N GLU A 257 -28.69 4.08 5.32
CA GLU A 257 -29.44 3.70 6.53
C GLU A 257 -29.20 4.70 7.68
N VAL A 258 -27.98 5.18 7.80
CA VAL A 258 -27.59 6.15 8.85
C VAL A 258 -28.20 7.52 8.54
N GLU A 259 -28.11 7.97 7.29
CA GLU A 259 -28.68 9.25 6.84
C GLU A 259 -30.20 9.28 6.97
N GLU A 260 -30.91 8.19 6.60
CA GLU A 260 -32.35 8.08 6.80
C GLU A 260 -32.75 8.23 8.28
N ARG A 261 -32.01 7.62 9.21
CA ARG A 261 -32.27 7.74 10.64
C ARG A 261 -32.01 9.17 11.16
N ILE A 262 -30.95 9.78 10.73
CA ILE A 262 -30.62 11.16 11.11
C ILE A 262 -31.66 12.15 10.53
N ALA A 263 -32.15 11.91 9.32
CA ALA A 263 -33.18 12.75 8.71
C ALA A 263 -34.49 12.81 9.51
N GLN A 264 -34.82 11.77 10.31
CA GLN A 264 -36.02 11.72 11.14
C GLN A 264 -36.06 12.84 12.21
N ILE A 265 -34.92 13.28 12.67
CA ILE A 265 -34.82 14.37 13.67
C ILE A 265 -34.77 15.77 13.03
N SER A 266 -34.85 15.85 11.69
CA SER A 266 -34.83 17.11 10.93
C SER A 266 -33.65 18.02 11.36
N PRO A 267 -32.41 17.61 11.23
CA PRO A 267 -31.26 18.39 11.64
C PRO A 267 -31.23 19.73 10.91
N VAL A 268 -30.74 20.80 11.56
CA VAL A 268 -30.55 22.11 10.94
C VAL A 268 -29.52 22.06 9.81
N TYR A 269 -28.54 21.19 9.97
CA TYR A 269 -27.51 20.88 9.00
C TYR A 269 -27.08 19.42 9.15
N CYS A 270 -26.86 18.72 8.04
CA CYS A 270 -26.29 17.38 8.01
C CYS A 270 -25.53 17.18 6.70
N GLU A 271 -24.28 16.77 6.80
CA GLU A 271 -23.44 16.43 5.66
C GLU A 271 -22.62 15.19 5.96
N SER A 272 -22.58 14.26 5.01
CA SER A 272 -21.69 13.10 5.05
C SER A 272 -20.32 13.50 4.53
N ILE A 273 -19.27 13.20 5.30
CA ILE A 273 -17.90 13.48 4.95
C ILE A 273 -17.13 12.18 4.80
N PRO A 274 -16.30 12.03 3.76
CA PRO A 274 -15.46 10.84 3.62
C PRO A 274 -14.51 10.70 4.82
N LEU A 275 -14.42 9.48 5.35
CA LEU A 275 -13.38 9.14 6.32
C LEU A 275 -12.06 8.94 5.59
N ASN A 276 -10.98 9.45 6.20
CA ASN A 276 -9.65 9.07 5.76
C ASN A 276 -9.27 7.67 6.28
N LEU A 277 -8.26 7.04 5.67
CA LEU A 277 -7.82 5.70 6.05
C LEU A 277 -7.41 5.60 7.52
N GLU A 278 -6.76 6.62 8.07
CA GLU A 278 -6.36 6.64 9.47
C GLU A 278 -7.58 6.58 10.41
N GLU A 279 -8.63 7.36 10.10
CA GLU A 279 -9.87 7.34 10.86
C GLU A 279 -10.56 5.98 10.77
N ILE A 280 -10.68 5.41 9.58
CA ILE A 280 -11.27 4.09 9.38
C ILE A 280 -10.56 3.05 10.26
N PHE A 281 -9.23 3.05 10.25
CA PHE A 281 -8.46 2.09 11.04
C PHE A 281 -8.56 2.30 12.55
N ILE A 282 -8.60 3.57 13.00
CA ILE A 282 -8.83 3.89 14.41
C ILE A 282 -10.13 3.24 14.89
N TYR A 283 -11.18 3.34 14.11
CA TYR A 283 -12.51 2.85 14.50
C TYR A 283 -12.71 1.35 14.26
N GLU A 284 -12.09 0.77 13.23
CA GLU A 284 -12.08 -0.68 13.02
C GLU A 284 -11.24 -1.43 14.07
N LEU A 285 -10.04 -0.94 14.39
CA LEU A 285 -9.14 -1.56 15.36
C LEU A 285 -9.48 -1.18 16.81
N GLY A 286 -10.02 0.00 17.06
CA GLY A 286 -10.38 0.46 18.42
C GLY A 286 -11.42 -0.44 19.09
N GLY A 287 -12.29 -1.09 18.31
CA GLY A 287 -13.23 -2.12 18.79
C GLY A 287 -12.55 -3.42 19.25
N THR A 288 -11.28 -3.66 18.88
CA THR A 288 -10.51 -4.86 19.27
C THR A 288 -9.60 -4.62 20.47
N GLY A 289 -9.65 -3.44 21.11
CA GLY A 289 -8.79 -3.09 22.27
C GLY A 289 -7.37 -2.72 21.87
N TYR A 290 -7.13 -2.41 20.60
CA TYR A 290 -5.83 -2.04 20.06
C TYR A 290 -5.51 -0.57 20.27
N GLU A 291 -4.33 -0.25 20.85
CA GLU A 291 -3.85 1.13 20.91
C GLU A 291 -3.30 1.55 19.55
N VAL A 292 -4.10 2.23 18.76
CA VAL A 292 -3.79 2.76 17.41
C VAL A 292 -2.58 3.71 17.38
N ARG A 293 -2.08 4.14 18.53
CA ARG A 293 -0.95 5.07 18.69
C ARG A 293 0.33 4.66 17.96
N ASN A 294 0.49 3.37 17.62
CA ASN A 294 1.72 2.87 16.99
C ASN A 294 1.70 2.87 15.45
N ILE A 295 0.58 3.20 14.82
CA ILE A 295 0.44 3.18 13.35
C ILE A 295 0.40 4.60 12.76
N ILE A 296 0.18 5.62 13.61
CA ILE A 296 -0.11 7.01 13.18
C ILE A 296 1.07 7.97 13.42
N ILE A 297 2.26 7.50 13.79
CA ILE A 297 3.43 8.38 14.03
C ILE A 297 4.42 8.26 12.90
#